data_aaebed216460774295f12c82df27ed14
#
_entry.id   aaebed216460774295f12c82df27ed14
#
_cell.length_a   1.000
_cell.length_b   1.000
_cell.length_c   1.000
_cell.angle_alpha   90.00
_cell.angle_beta   90.00
_cell.angle_gamma   90.00
#
_symmetry.space_group_name_H-M   'P 1'
#
loop_
_entity.id
_entity.type
_entity.pdbx_description
1 polymer ?
#
loop_
_entity_poly.entity_id
_entity_poly.type
_entity_poly.pdbx_seq_one_letter_code
_entity_poly.pdbx_strand_id
1 'polypeptide(L)'
;MHSAIDHPGVRARGLGKRFGDFWALRDLDLDVDPGRILGLLGHNGAGKTTAIRILTTLSTPTTGTAAVGGHDVVAEPHLVRSMIGVASQQATVDGLLSARKNLVMVGRLHGLGRRAAEARATELLEALSLADSADNLVKTYSGGMRRRLDLGASIVVEPRVLFLDEPTTGLDPRSRAELWEMLRTIAANGTAIVLTTQYLEEADHLADDIVVLDHGVTVARGHPEELKTQIGTDRLVVEVEDASTLPAAASLLERFATATPSIDDELHRVTFPMLTEVRLVDVVRALDDARIEVRDVARREATLDDVFLTLTDGDADSDVRPEPEASLA
;
A
#
# COMPACT_ATOMS: atom_id res chain seq x y z
N MET A 1 16.88 -1.91 31.41
CA MET A 1 17.71 -1.29 30.36
C MET A 1 17.82 -2.30 29.23
N HIS A 2 16.91 -2.22 28.23
CA HIS A 2 17.01 -3.00 27.00
C HIS A 2 17.95 -2.24 26.07
N SER A 3 19.07 -2.83 25.75
CA SER A 3 19.96 -2.37 24.69
C SER A 3 19.11 -2.22 23.42
N ALA A 4 19.00 -1.01 22.88
CA ALA A 4 18.44 -0.76 21.58
C ALA A 4 19.26 -1.59 20.57
N ILE A 5 18.66 -2.65 20.04
CA ILE A 5 19.28 -3.49 19.03
C ILE A 5 19.24 -2.66 17.75
N ASP A 6 20.42 -2.22 17.33
CA ASP A 6 20.69 -1.37 16.14
C ASP A 6 20.56 -2.18 14.83
N HIS A 7 19.45 -2.94 14.69
CA HIS A 7 19.18 -3.70 13.49
C HIS A 7 17.84 -3.20 12.90
N PRO A 8 17.80 -2.89 11.60
CA PRO A 8 16.54 -2.58 10.91
C PRO A 8 15.56 -3.74 11.08
N GLY A 9 14.27 -3.42 11.15
CA GLY A 9 13.20 -4.42 11.21
C GLY A 9 13.25 -5.34 9.99
N VAL A 10 13.42 -4.77 8.79
CA VAL A 10 13.60 -5.51 7.53
C VAL A 10 14.72 -4.86 6.72
N ARG A 11 15.56 -5.68 6.10
CA ARG A 11 16.55 -5.23 5.12
C ARG A 11 16.60 -6.21 3.95
N ALA A 12 16.56 -5.72 2.72
CA ALA A 12 16.82 -6.50 1.52
C ALA A 12 17.79 -5.77 0.61
N ARG A 13 18.64 -6.53 -0.12
CA ARG A 13 19.64 -6.00 -1.05
C ARG A 13 19.69 -6.88 -2.30
N GLY A 14 19.45 -6.27 -3.46
CA GLY A 14 19.44 -6.93 -4.75
C GLY A 14 18.50 -8.13 -4.80
N LEU A 15 17.39 -8.09 -4.03
CA LEU A 15 16.52 -9.24 -3.85
C LEU A 15 15.78 -9.55 -5.14
N GLY A 16 15.92 -10.77 -5.63
CA GLY A 16 15.28 -11.21 -6.86
C GLY A 16 14.72 -12.62 -6.78
N LYS A 17 13.64 -12.84 -7.57
CA LYS A 17 13.00 -14.15 -7.72
C LYS A 17 12.69 -14.44 -9.17
N ARG A 18 13.18 -15.60 -9.63
CA ARG A 18 12.91 -16.12 -10.96
C ARG A 18 12.14 -17.44 -10.89
N PHE A 19 11.14 -17.60 -11.71
CA PHE A 19 10.39 -18.84 -11.91
C PHE A 19 10.57 -19.29 -13.37
N GLY A 20 11.36 -20.35 -13.60
CA GLY A 20 11.76 -20.71 -14.93
C GLY A 20 12.51 -19.55 -15.60
N ASP A 21 11.98 -19.03 -16.71
CA ASP A 21 12.56 -17.90 -17.43
C ASP A 21 11.94 -16.54 -17.06
N PHE A 22 10.88 -16.55 -16.24
CA PHE A 22 10.18 -15.35 -15.82
C PHE A 22 10.75 -14.78 -14.53
N TRP A 23 11.14 -13.50 -14.53
CA TRP A 23 11.52 -12.76 -13.35
C TRP A 23 10.26 -12.11 -12.70
N ALA A 24 9.87 -12.64 -11.56
CA ALA A 24 8.75 -12.08 -10.77
C ALA A 24 9.20 -10.94 -9.84
N LEU A 25 10.50 -10.87 -9.55
CA LEU A 25 11.11 -9.79 -8.77
C LEU A 25 12.57 -9.67 -9.19
N ARG A 26 13.07 -8.45 -9.37
CA ARG A 26 14.44 -8.19 -9.78
C ARG A 26 14.99 -6.98 -9.02
N ASP A 27 16.14 -7.18 -8.38
CA ASP A 27 16.98 -6.13 -7.77
C ASP A 27 16.23 -5.22 -6.78
N LEU A 28 15.38 -5.81 -5.91
CA LEU A 28 14.66 -5.05 -4.89
C LEU A 28 15.57 -4.74 -3.71
N ASP A 29 15.74 -3.46 -3.43
CA ASP A 29 16.33 -2.94 -2.20
C ASP A 29 15.26 -2.33 -1.30
N LEU A 30 15.27 -2.68 -0.02
CA LEU A 30 14.42 -2.04 0.97
C LEU A 30 15.04 -2.06 2.37
N ASP A 31 14.68 -1.06 3.17
CA ASP A 31 14.97 -0.96 4.59
C ASP A 31 13.71 -0.51 5.31
N VAL A 32 13.41 -1.13 6.44
CA VAL A 32 12.29 -0.74 7.30
C VAL A 32 12.78 -0.75 8.74
N ASP A 33 12.79 0.39 9.37
CA ASP A 33 13.17 0.52 10.77
C ASP A 33 12.03 0.10 11.71
N PRO A 34 12.33 -0.31 12.95
CA PRO A 34 11.31 -0.53 13.97
C PRO A 34 10.40 0.71 14.13
N GLY A 35 9.10 0.49 14.17
CA GLY A 35 8.13 1.57 14.31
C GLY A 35 7.79 2.31 13.02
N ARG A 36 8.29 1.85 11.87
CA ARG A 36 8.03 2.43 10.56
C ARG A 36 7.15 1.53 9.70
N ILE A 37 6.41 2.14 8.79
CA ILE A 37 5.53 1.47 7.84
C ILE A 37 6.09 1.67 6.43
N LEU A 38 6.43 0.57 5.75
CA LEU A 38 6.79 0.56 4.34
C LEU A 38 5.61 0.07 3.50
N GLY A 39 5.22 0.86 2.51
CA GLY A 39 4.26 0.49 1.47
C GLY A 39 4.96 -0.10 0.24
N LEU A 40 4.66 -1.35 -0.12
CA LEU A 40 5.00 -1.92 -1.44
C LEU A 40 3.81 -1.69 -2.37
N LEU A 41 3.91 -0.70 -3.24
CA LEU A 41 2.87 -0.29 -4.17
C LEU A 41 3.08 -0.90 -5.55
N GLY A 42 2.01 -1.18 -6.27
CA GLY A 42 2.07 -1.66 -7.66
C GLY A 42 0.78 -2.37 -8.08
N HIS A 43 0.61 -2.57 -9.38
CA HIS A 43 -0.52 -3.33 -9.93
C HIS A 43 -0.47 -4.82 -9.58
N ASN A 44 -1.52 -5.57 -9.93
CA ASN A 44 -1.54 -7.02 -9.76
C ASN A 44 -0.49 -7.66 -10.67
N GLY A 45 0.36 -8.53 -10.08
CA GLY A 45 1.48 -9.14 -10.80
C GLY A 45 2.79 -8.32 -10.75
N ALA A 46 2.82 -7.14 -10.14
CA ALA A 46 4.03 -6.31 -10.02
C ALA A 46 5.17 -6.92 -9.15
N GLY A 47 4.94 -8.06 -8.49
CA GLY A 47 5.96 -8.72 -7.67
C GLY A 47 5.79 -8.56 -6.16
N LYS A 48 4.80 -7.78 -5.68
CA LYS A 48 4.54 -7.49 -4.25
C LYS A 48 4.44 -8.74 -3.38
N THR A 49 3.52 -9.65 -3.71
CA THR A 49 3.33 -10.91 -2.98
C THR A 49 4.58 -11.81 -3.05
N THR A 50 5.35 -11.74 -4.13
CA THR A 50 6.63 -12.48 -4.24
C THR A 50 7.63 -11.95 -3.22
N ALA A 51 7.77 -10.63 -3.08
CA ALA A 51 8.63 -10.02 -2.06
C ALA A 51 8.20 -10.43 -0.65
N ILE A 52 6.91 -10.31 -0.29
CA ILE A 52 6.37 -10.77 1.00
C ILE A 52 6.70 -12.25 1.24
N ARG A 53 6.50 -13.14 0.25
CA ARG A 53 6.79 -14.57 0.40
C ARG A 53 8.26 -14.87 0.68
N ILE A 54 9.19 -14.09 0.14
CA ILE A 54 10.62 -14.24 0.44
C ILE A 54 10.90 -13.75 1.86
N LEU A 55 10.44 -12.55 2.21
CA LEU A 55 10.68 -11.94 3.52
C LEU A 55 10.06 -12.75 4.67
N THR A 56 8.93 -13.41 4.42
CA THR A 56 8.28 -14.32 5.37
C THR A 56 8.80 -15.76 5.33
N THR A 57 9.88 -16.02 4.59
CA THR A 57 10.52 -17.35 4.45
C THR A 57 9.67 -18.42 3.75
N LEU A 58 8.60 -18.05 3.06
CA LEU A 58 7.75 -18.96 2.29
C LEU A 58 8.31 -19.25 0.89
N SER A 59 9.32 -18.49 0.45
CA SER A 59 10.04 -18.71 -0.80
C SER A 59 11.50 -18.31 -0.62
N THR A 60 12.42 -19.04 -1.24
CA THR A 60 13.84 -18.65 -1.27
C THR A 60 14.09 -17.66 -2.40
N PRO A 61 14.91 -16.62 -2.21
CA PRO A 61 15.33 -15.73 -3.30
C PRO A 61 16.17 -16.47 -4.32
N THR A 62 16.20 -15.98 -5.56
CA THR A 62 17.13 -16.45 -6.61
C THR A 62 18.42 -15.65 -6.57
N THR A 63 18.34 -14.36 -6.27
CA THR A 63 19.48 -13.43 -6.14
C THR A 63 19.28 -12.54 -4.92
N GLY A 64 20.36 -11.91 -4.48
CA GLY A 64 20.34 -10.98 -3.37
C GLY A 64 20.22 -11.64 -1.99
N THR A 65 20.02 -10.80 -0.99
CA THR A 65 19.91 -11.21 0.42
C THR A 65 18.78 -10.46 1.10
N ALA A 66 18.18 -11.08 2.13
CA ALA A 66 17.22 -10.40 2.98
C ALA A 66 17.38 -10.85 4.44
N ALA A 67 17.21 -9.89 5.35
CA ALA A 67 17.20 -10.13 6.79
C ALA A 67 15.94 -9.50 7.42
N VAL A 68 15.34 -10.19 8.37
CA VAL A 68 14.16 -9.76 9.11
C VAL A 68 14.45 -9.89 10.61
N GLY A 69 14.27 -8.78 11.33
CA GLY A 69 14.64 -8.72 12.76
C GLY A 69 16.12 -9.04 13.05
N GLY A 70 16.99 -8.79 12.07
CA GLY A 70 18.43 -9.09 12.16
C GLY A 70 18.82 -10.51 11.75
N HIS A 71 17.88 -11.36 11.32
CA HIS A 71 18.11 -12.75 10.93
C HIS A 71 17.95 -12.96 9.42
N ASP A 72 18.88 -13.69 8.80
CA ASP A 72 18.82 -14.02 7.37
C ASP A 72 17.65 -14.96 7.07
N VAL A 73 16.85 -14.60 6.05
CA VAL A 73 15.61 -15.33 5.71
C VAL A 73 15.86 -16.74 5.16
N VAL A 74 17.09 -17.03 4.69
CA VAL A 74 17.48 -18.33 4.13
C VAL A 74 18.23 -19.17 5.17
N ALA A 75 19.18 -18.55 5.87
CA ALA A 75 20.03 -19.26 6.84
C ALA A 75 19.30 -19.52 8.17
N GLU A 76 18.45 -18.59 8.63
CA GLU A 76 17.80 -18.61 9.94
C GLU A 76 16.27 -18.51 9.88
N PRO A 77 15.57 -19.25 8.98
CA PRO A 77 14.14 -19.04 8.72
C PRO A 77 13.24 -19.32 9.95
N HIS A 78 13.67 -20.16 10.86
CA HIS A 78 12.94 -20.47 12.10
C HIS A 78 12.97 -19.28 13.08
N LEU A 79 14.08 -18.55 13.16
CA LEU A 79 14.18 -17.34 14.00
C LEU A 79 13.31 -16.22 13.40
N VAL A 80 13.37 -16.04 12.08
CA VAL A 80 12.50 -15.09 11.38
C VAL A 80 11.03 -15.39 11.69
N ARG A 81 10.57 -16.64 11.49
CA ARG A 81 9.18 -17.03 11.75
C ARG A 81 8.72 -16.84 13.20
N SER A 82 9.64 -16.89 14.16
CA SER A 82 9.29 -16.71 15.58
C SER A 82 9.03 -15.25 15.97
N MET A 83 9.38 -14.28 15.13
CA MET A 83 9.30 -12.85 15.43
C MET A 83 8.44 -12.05 14.44
N ILE A 84 7.85 -12.71 13.45
CA ILE A 84 6.99 -12.05 12.48
C ILE A 84 5.50 -12.37 12.72
N GLY A 85 4.64 -11.40 12.38
CA GLY A 85 3.22 -11.62 12.14
C GLY A 85 2.94 -11.52 10.64
N VAL A 86 2.00 -12.32 10.15
CA VAL A 86 1.61 -12.29 8.75
C VAL A 86 0.08 -12.31 8.67
N ALA A 87 -0.50 -11.31 7.99
CA ALA A 87 -1.90 -11.34 7.58
C ALA A 87 -1.96 -11.33 6.05
N SER A 88 -2.39 -12.45 5.48
CA SER A 88 -2.49 -12.63 4.03
C SER A 88 -3.84 -12.13 3.49
N GLN A 89 -3.97 -12.06 2.16
CA GLN A 89 -5.22 -11.69 1.49
C GLN A 89 -6.39 -12.62 1.88
N GLN A 90 -6.12 -13.91 2.09
CA GLN A 90 -7.11 -14.85 2.61
C GLN A 90 -7.05 -14.88 4.14
N ALA A 91 -8.20 -14.68 4.78
CA ALA A 91 -8.30 -14.73 6.23
C ALA A 91 -7.88 -16.12 6.76
N THR A 92 -7.00 -16.11 7.77
CA THR A 92 -6.46 -17.33 8.39
C THR A 92 -7.33 -17.84 9.52
N VAL A 93 -8.33 -17.05 9.95
CA VAL A 93 -9.23 -17.39 11.07
C VAL A 93 -10.29 -18.43 10.67
N ASP A 94 -10.53 -19.39 11.56
CA ASP A 94 -11.53 -20.44 11.36
C ASP A 94 -12.96 -19.88 11.58
N GLY A 95 -13.78 -19.91 10.53
CA GLY A 95 -15.18 -19.47 10.56
C GLY A 95 -16.09 -20.25 11.49
N LEU A 96 -15.72 -21.48 11.86
CA LEU A 96 -16.49 -22.38 12.75
C LEU A 96 -16.14 -22.18 14.23
N LEU A 97 -15.12 -21.41 14.52
CA LEU A 97 -14.76 -21.02 15.88
C LEU A 97 -15.26 -19.59 16.18
N SER A 98 -15.38 -19.26 17.46
CA SER A 98 -15.59 -17.86 17.87
C SER A 98 -14.29 -17.07 17.77
N ALA A 99 -14.38 -15.72 17.74
CA ALA A 99 -13.21 -14.85 17.69
C ALA A 99 -12.25 -15.13 18.86
N ARG A 100 -12.79 -15.23 20.07
CA ARG A 100 -12.01 -15.59 21.26
C ARG A 100 -11.26 -16.91 21.09
N LYS A 101 -11.94 -17.96 20.59
CA LYS A 101 -11.33 -19.27 20.39
C LYS A 101 -10.24 -19.24 19.33
N ASN A 102 -10.43 -18.47 18.25
CA ASN A 102 -9.39 -18.26 17.23
C ASN A 102 -8.12 -17.65 17.85
N LEU A 103 -8.24 -16.53 18.57
CA LEU A 103 -7.08 -15.87 19.17
C LEU A 103 -6.40 -16.72 20.22
N VAL A 104 -7.17 -17.41 21.08
CA VAL A 104 -6.60 -18.35 22.06
C VAL A 104 -5.86 -19.50 21.37
N MET A 105 -6.42 -20.07 20.31
CA MET A 105 -5.79 -21.12 19.51
C MET A 105 -4.46 -20.65 18.95
N VAL A 106 -4.42 -19.49 18.29
CA VAL A 106 -3.21 -18.92 17.71
C VAL A 106 -2.17 -18.65 18.80
N GLY A 107 -2.55 -18.03 19.93
CA GLY A 107 -1.64 -17.80 21.06
C GLY A 107 -1.05 -19.11 21.60
N ARG A 108 -1.85 -20.15 21.68
CA ARG A 108 -1.39 -21.49 22.10
C ARG A 108 -0.41 -22.11 21.10
N LEU A 109 -0.66 -21.96 19.81
CA LEU A 109 0.27 -22.44 18.75
C LEU A 109 1.62 -21.73 18.81
N HIS A 110 1.63 -20.45 19.23
CA HIS A 110 2.85 -19.67 19.48
C HIS A 110 3.46 -19.90 20.88
N GLY A 111 2.99 -20.88 21.64
CA GLY A 111 3.60 -21.30 22.91
C GLY A 111 3.10 -20.55 24.15
N LEU A 112 2.11 -19.67 24.04
CA LEU A 112 1.52 -19.04 25.23
C LEU A 112 0.83 -20.09 26.11
N GLY A 113 1.00 -19.99 27.43
CA GLY A 113 0.22 -20.76 28.38
C GLY A 113 -1.28 -20.44 28.26
N ARG A 114 -2.16 -21.37 28.66
CA ARG A 114 -3.61 -21.20 28.50
C ARG A 114 -4.13 -19.86 29.07
N ARG A 115 -3.76 -19.54 30.32
CA ARG A 115 -4.18 -18.28 30.97
C ARG A 115 -3.66 -17.05 30.24
N ALA A 116 -2.41 -17.07 29.80
CA ALA A 116 -1.82 -15.96 29.02
C ALA A 116 -2.52 -15.78 27.67
N ALA A 117 -2.83 -16.88 26.96
CA ALA A 117 -3.56 -16.83 25.70
C ALA A 117 -5.00 -16.31 25.86
N GLU A 118 -5.70 -16.68 26.93
CA GLU A 118 -7.04 -16.19 27.25
C GLU A 118 -7.02 -14.68 27.59
N ALA A 119 -6.05 -14.24 28.42
CA ALA A 119 -5.87 -12.82 28.74
C ALA A 119 -5.55 -11.99 27.51
N ARG A 120 -4.59 -12.43 26.69
CA ARG A 120 -4.22 -11.76 25.46
C ARG A 120 -5.34 -11.69 24.43
N ALA A 121 -6.13 -12.76 24.30
CA ALA A 121 -7.32 -12.75 23.46
C ALA A 121 -8.36 -11.72 23.91
N THR A 122 -8.58 -11.57 25.22
CA THR A 122 -9.49 -10.54 25.73
C THR A 122 -9.01 -9.15 25.45
N GLU A 123 -7.74 -8.85 25.73
CA GLU A 123 -7.08 -7.56 25.42
C GLU A 123 -7.22 -7.20 23.94
N LEU A 124 -6.88 -8.14 23.05
CA LEU A 124 -6.98 -7.91 21.61
C LEU A 124 -8.43 -7.71 21.15
N LEU A 125 -9.38 -8.46 21.66
CA LEU A 125 -10.79 -8.28 21.30
C LEU A 125 -11.33 -6.90 21.69
N GLU A 126 -10.88 -6.36 22.82
CA GLU A 126 -11.18 -4.99 23.23
C GLU A 126 -10.52 -3.97 22.28
N ALA A 127 -9.21 -4.10 22.04
CA ALA A 127 -8.46 -3.21 21.16
C ALA A 127 -9.00 -3.20 19.71
N LEU A 128 -9.51 -4.35 19.24
CA LEU A 128 -10.08 -4.54 17.91
C LEU A 128 -11.56 -4.14 17.81
N SER A 129 -12.18 -3.66 18.90
CA SER A 129 -13.63 -3.38 18.98
C SER A 129 -14.48 -4.60 18.57
N LEU A 130 -14.09 -5.80 19.04
CA LEU A 130 -14.77 -7.07 18.80
C LEU A 130 -15.28 -7.72 20.09
N ALA A 131 -15.17 -7.03 21.25
CA ALA A 131 -15.52 -7.56 22.57
C ALA A 131 -16.98 -8.05 22.63
N ASP A 132 -17.94 -7.27 22.12
CA ASP A 132 -19.37 -7.61 22.11
C ASP A 132 -19.70 -8.84 21.26
N SER A 133 -18.85 -9.15 20.30
CA SER A 133 -19.00 -10.27 19.37
C SER A 133 -18.02 -11.41 19.63
N ALA A 134 -17.24 -11.34 20.71
CA ALA A 134 -16.12 -12.22 21.01
C ALA A 134 -16.46 -13.72 20.95
N ASP A 135 -17.65 -14.08 21.37
CA ASP A 135 -18.12 -15.46 21.49
C ASP A 135 -19.01 -15.90 20.31
N ASN A 136 -19.31 -15.01 19.34
CA ASN A 136 -20.01 -15.33 18.11
C ASN A 136 -19.10 -16.06 17.13
N LEU A 137 -19.69 -16.93 16.30
CA LEU A 137 -18.94 -17.64 15.25
C LEU A 137 -18.43 -16.67 14.19
N VAL A 138 -17.17 -16.80 13.80
CA VAL A 138 -16.53 -15.90 12.82
C VAL A 138 -17.20 -15.93 11.46
N LYS A 139 -17.87 -17.03 11.07
CA LYS A 139 -18.67 -17.08 9.83
C LYS A 139 -19.81 -16.04 9.78
N THR A 140 -20.26 -15.53 10.95
CA THR A 140 -21.33 -14.51 11.03
C THR A 140 -20.78 -13.08 11.01
N TYR A 141 -19.46 -12.91 10.99
CA TYR A 141 -18.81 -11.61 11.00
C TYR A 141 -18.93 -10.88 9.64
N SER A 142 -19.01 -9.56 9.68
CA SER A 142 -18.80 -8.74 8.49
C SER A 142 -17.37 -8.88 7.96
N GLY A 143 -17.12 -8.44 6.73
CA GLY A 143 -15.77 -8.44 6.15
C GLY A 143 -14.77 -7.68 7.03
N GLY A 144 -15.15 -6.47 7.49
CA GLY A 144 -14.31 -5.66 8.36
C GLY A 144 -14.04 -6.29 9.73
N MET A 145 -15.04 -6.91 10.36
CA MET A 145 -14.85 -7.64 11.62
C MET A 145 -13.89 -8.81 11.44
N ARG A 146 -14.03 -9.56 10.34
CA ARG A 146 -13.15 -10.69 10.03
C ARG A 146 -11.74 -10.23 9.79
N ARG A 147 -11.55 -9.13 9.07
CA ARG A 147 -10.22 -8.57 8.79
C ARG A 147 -9.52 -8.07 10.04
N ARG A 148 -10.26 -7.38 10.93
CA ARG A 148 -9.72 -6.97 12.25
C ARG A 148 -9.31 -8.17 13.10
N LEU A 149 -10.10 -9.25 13.10
CA LEU A 149 -9.76 -10.47 13.81
C LEU A 149 -8.51 -11.16 13.22
N ASP A 150 -8.36 -11.17 11.90
CA ASP A 150 -7.19 -11.74 11.21
C ASP A 150 -5.91 -10.95 11.53
N LEU A 151 -6.01 -9.60 11.55
CA LEU A 151 -4.93 -8.77 12.07
C LEU A 151 -4.63 -9.10 13.54
N GLY A 152 -5.65 -9.21 14.40
CA GLY A 152 -5.49 -9.61 15.79
C GLY A 152 -4.76 -10.95 15.95
N ALA A 153 -5.07 -11.93 15.11
CA ALA A 153 -4.38 -13.21 15.09
C ALA A 153 -2.89 -13.06 14.74
N SER A 154 -2.55 -12.15 13.82
CA SER A 154 -1.16 -11.91 13.40
C SER A 154 -0.30 -11.19 14.47
N ILE A 155 -0.93 -10.53 15.44
CA ILE A 155 -0.25 -9.76 16.50
C ILE A 155 -0.42 -10.34 17.92
N VAL A 156 -0.95 -11.55 18.03
CA VAL A 156 -1.16 -12.22 19.33
C VAL A 156 0.12 -12.25 20.18
N VAL A 157 1.27 -12.47 19.54
CA VAL A 157 2.59 -12.60 20.19
C VAL A 157 3.46 -11.35 20.04
N GLU A 158 2.88 -10.20 19.71
CA GLU A 158 3.61 -8.92 19.56
C GLU A 158 4.83 -9.06 18.65
N PRO A 159 4.63 -9.22 17.34
CA PRO A 159 5.73 -9.45 16.42
C PRO A 159 6.65 -8.22 16.32
N ARG A 160 7.95 -8.44 16.07
CA ARG A 160 8.87 -7.35 15.73
C ARG A 160 8.62 -6.77 14.35
N VAL A 161 8.15 -7.62 13.43
CA VAL A 161 7.82 -7.23 12.06
C VAL A 161 6.47 -7.82 11.68
N LEU A 162 5.60 -7.00 11.12
CA LEU A 162 4.28 -7.37 10.63
C LEU A 162 4.22 -7.23 9.12
N PHE A 163 3.87 -8.32 8.44
CA PHE A 163 3.66 -8.35 6.99
C PHE A 163 2.17 -8.43 6.68
N LEU A 164 1.70 -7.54 5.82
CA LEU A 164 0.30 -7.42 5.43
C LEU A 164 0.18 -7.45 3.91
N ASP A 165 -0.53 -8.46 3.39
CA ASP A 165 -0.77 -8.56 1.95
C ASP A 165 -2.18 -8.05 1.62
N GLU A 166 -2.26 -6.85 1.03
CA GLU A 166 -3.47 -6.12 0.68
C GLU A 166 -4.50 -6.03 1.83
N PRO A 167 -4.15 -5.40 2.98
CA PRO A 167 -4.93 -5.51 4.21
C PRO A 167 -6.34 -4.91 4.13
N THR A 168 -6.61 -3.97 3.23
CA THR A 168 -7.89 -3.24 3.15
C THR A 168 -8.77 -3.65 1.98
N THR A 169 -8.33 -4.60 1.15
CA THR A 169 -9.10 -5.05 -0.01
C THR A 169 -10.48 -5.56 0.41
N GLY A 170 -11.54 -5.02 -0.23
CA GLY A 170 -12.93 -5.40 0.03
C GLY A 170 -13.54 -4.80 1.30
N LEU A 171 -12.86 -3.89 1.98
CA LEU A 171 -13.41 -3.16 3.11
C LEU A 171 -14.16 -1.90 2.66
N ASP A 172 -15.22 -1.55 3.39
CA ASP A 172 -15.88 -0.26 3.28
C ASP A 172 -14.97 0.87 3.83
N PRO A 173 -15.20 2.15 3.45
CA PRO A 173 -14.33 3.26 3.84
C PRO A 173 -14.15 3.41 5.36
N ARG A 174 -15.19 3.16 6.14
CA ARG A 174 -15.11 3.25 7.61
C ARG A 174 -14.23 2.16 8.20
N SER A 175 -14.44 0.90 7.78
CA SER A 175 -13.63 -0.24 8.22
C SER A 175 -12.17 -0.07 7.82
N ARG A 176 -11.89 0.55 6.66
CA ARG A 176 -10.55 0.88 6.19
C ARG A 176 -9.87 1.89 7.11
N ALA A 177 -10.55 3.01 7.42
CA ALA A 177 -10.02 4.03 8.33
C ALA A 177 -9.72 3.47 9.73
N GLU A 178 -10.62 2.64 10.29
CA GLU A 178 -10.43 1.97 11.58
C GLU A 178 -9.19 1.05 11.54
N LEU A 179 -8.97 0.33 10.44
CA LEU A 179 -7.78 -0.52 10.27
C LEU A 179 -6.49 0.29 10.18
N TRP A 180 -6.50 1.41 9.47
CA TRP A 180 -5.35 2.30 9.34
C TRP A 180 -4.88 2.86 10.70
N GLU A 181 -5.81 3.34 11.52
CA GLU A 181 -5.49 3.83 12.87
C GLU A 181 -4.88 2.73 13.75
N MET A 182 -5.39 1.50 13.60
CA MET A 182 -4.84 0.36 14.31
C MET A 182 -3.40 0.04 13.87
N LEU A 183 -3.11 0.05 12.56
CA LEU A 183 -1.77 -0.19 12.04
C LEU A 183 -0.78 0.88 12.50
N ARG A 184 -1.19 2.16 12.52
CA ARG A 184 -0.38 3.24 13.09
C ARG A 184 -0.07 3.01 14.57
N THR A 185 -1.07 2.57 15.34
CA THR A 185 -0.87 2.26 16.76
C THR A 185 0.13 1.11 16.95
N ILE A 186 0.05 0.06 16.14
CA ILE A 186 0.99 -1.07 16.17
C ILE A 186 2.40 -0.60 15.82
N ALA A 187 2.56 0.23 14.79
CA ALA A 187 3.86 0.80 14.42
C ALA A 187 4.41 1.69 15.54
N ALA A 188 3.61 2.60 16.09
CA ALA A 188 4.01 3.49 17.20
C ALA A 188 4.52 2.72 18.43
N ASN A 189 4.07 1.47 18.63
CA ASN A 189 4.58 0.57 19.68
C ASN A 189 5.89 -0.14 19.31
N GLY A 190 6.50 0.20 18.16
CA GLY A 190 7.83 -0.28 17.76
C GLY A 190 7.83 -1.46 16.78
N THR A 191 6.69 -1.95 16.33
CA THR A 191 6.61 -2.98 15.28
C THR A 191 6.94 -2.37 13.92
N ALA A 192 7.90 -2.94 13.17
CA ALA A 192 8.10 -2.60 11.77
C ALA A 192 6.96 -3.21 10.93
N ILE A 193 6.38 -2.45 10.00
CA ILE A 193 5.30 -2.94 9.16
C ILE A 193 5.71 -2.88 7.68
N VAL A 194 5.49 -3.96 6.95
CA VAL A 194 5.56 -4.01 5.50
C VAL A 194 4.18 -4.38 4.98
N LEU A 195 3.55 -3.47 4.26
CA LEU A 195 2.26 -3.74 3.64
C LEU A 195 2.36 -3.68 2.11
N THR A 196 1.61 -4.55 1.45
CA THR A 196 1.41 -4.44 0.00
C THR A 196 0.06 -3.80 -0.26
N THR A 197 0.00 -2.97 -1.28
CA THR A 197 -1.26 -2.38 -1.73
C THR A 197 -1.23 -2.05 -3.22
N GLN A 198 -2.41 -1.99 -3.82
CA GLN A 198 -2.63 -1.37 -5.12
C GLN A 198 -3.37 -0.03 -5.00
N TYR A 199 -3.78 0.33 -3.77
CA TYR A 199 -4.49 1.57 -3.49
C TYR A 199 -3.50 2.64 -3.05
N LEU A 200 -3.34 3.65 -3.88
CA LEU A 200 -2.43 4.77 -3.66
C LEU A 200 -2.81 5.59 -2.42
N GLU A 201 -4.12 5.75 -2.17
CA GLU A 201 -4.64 6.39 -0.96
C GLU A 201 -4.17 5.70 0.33
N GLU A 202 -4.10 4.36 0.33
CA GLU A 202 -3.62 3.59 1.48
C GLU A 202 -2.14 3.84 1.74
N ALA A 203 -1.31 3.80 0.68
CA ALA A 203 0.11 4.09 0.76
C ALA A 203 0.37 5.53 1.24
N ASP A 204 -0.35 6.50 0.67
CA ASP A 204 -0.26 7.92 1.04
C ASP A 204 -0.62 8.18 2.51
N HIS A 205 -1.64 7.47 2.99
CA HIS A 205 -2.15 7.68 4.34
C HIS A 205 -1.31 6.98 5.41
N LEU A 206 -0.75 5.80 5.12
CA LEU A 206 -0.11 4.94 6.11
C LEU A 206 1.41 4.91 6.05
N ALA A 207 1.99 4.94 4.85
CA ALA A 207 3.39 4.62 4.69
C ALA A 207 4.30 5.79 5.06
N ASP A 208 5.36 5.49 5.81
CA ASP A 208 6.48 6.41 6.01
C ASP A 208 7.39 6.44 4.78
N ASP A 209 7.55 5.27 4.12
CA ASP A 209 8.29 5.10 2.88
C ASP A 209 7.48 4.22 1.93
N ILE A 210 7.59 4.50 0.63
CA ILE A 210 6.96 3.74 -0.43
C ILE A 210 8.03 3.19 -1.37
N VAL A 211 7.83 1.95 -1.79
CA VAL A 211 8.53 1.35 -2.93
C VAL A 211 7.49 1.01 -3.98
N VAL A 212 7.57 1.62 -5.15
CA VAL A 212 6.70 1.35 -6.29
C VAL A 212 7.33 0.26 -7.14
N LEU A 213 6.60 -0.84 -7.30
CA LEU A 213 7.00 -1.97 -8.15
C LEU A 213 6.17 -1.99 -9.43
N ASP A 214 6.86 -2.14 -10.55
CA ASP A 214 6.26 -2.43 -11.84
C ASP A 214 7.00 -3.57 -12.51
N HIS A 215 6.27 -4.59 -13.00
CA HIS A 215 6.86 -5.79 -13.67
C HIS A 215 8.07 -6.40 -12.93
N GLY A 216 8.04 -6.42 -11.61
CA GLY A 216 9.09 -6.99 -10.76
C GLY A 216 10.29 -6.08 -10.53
N VAL A 217 10.27 -4.84 -10.99
CA VAL A 217 11.36 -3.86 -10.84
C VAL A 217 10.88 -2.68 -10.00
N THR A 218 11.78 -2.09 -9.21
CA THR A 218 11.51 -0.85 -8.49
C THR A 218 11.57 0.33 -9.47
N VAL A 219 10.45 1.05 -9.65
CA VAL A 219 10.37 2.24 -10.52
C VAL A 219 10.46 3.55 -9.74
N ALA A 220 10.07 3.55 -8.46
CA ALA A 220 10.25 4.68 -7.57
C ALA A 220 10.40 4.25 -6.12
N ARG A 221 11.07 5.08 -5.31
CA ARG A 221 11.20 4.88 -3.87
C ARG A 221 11.34 6.23 -3.18
N GLY A 222 10.69 6.40 -2.03
CA GLY A 222 10.83 7.59 -1.17
C GLY A 222 9.64 7.81 -0.25
N HIS A 223 9.68 8.90 0.48
CA HIS A 223 8.55 9.37 1.27
C HIS A 223 7.38 9.77 0.34
N PRO A 224 6.10 9.53 0.70
CA PRO A 224 4.95 9.92 -0.13
C PRO A 224 5.03 11.35 -0.69
N GLU A 225 5.33 12.31 0.17
CA GLU A 225 5.44 13.72 -0.24
C GLU A 225 6.60 14.00 -1.21
N GLU A 226 7.73 13.30 -1.05
CA GLU A 226 8.87 13.42 -1.97
C GLU A 226 8.50 12.86 -3.34
N LEU A 227 7.81 11.72 -3.39
CA LEU A 227 7.35 11.12 -4.65
C LEU A 227 6.36 12.03 -5.38
N LYS A 228 5.41 12.65 -4.67
CA LYS A 228 4.49 13.63 -5.23
C LYS A 228 5.24 14.84 -5.80
N THR A 229 6.26 15.33 -5.10
CA THR A 229 7.04 16.50 -5.52
C THR A 229 7.90 16.22 -6.75
N GLN A 230 8.40 14.98 -6.93
CA GLN A 230 9.23 14.59 -8.09
C GLN A 230 8.47 14.63 -9.42
N ILE A 231 7.15 14.40 -9.41
CA ILE A 231 6.37 14.28 -10.64
C ILE A 231 5.71 15.60 -11.04
N GLY A 232 5.67 16.55 -10.19
CA GLY A 232 5.26 17.87 -10.63
C GLY A 232 4.49 18.70 -9.64
N THR A 233 4.40 19.94 -10.07
CA THR A 233 3.65 21.02 -9.47
C THR A 233 2.18 20.66 -9.31
N ASP A 234 1.55 21.27 -8.31
CA ASP A 234 0.10 21.24 -8.16
C ASP A 234 -0.64 21.35 -9.48
N ARG A 235 -1.68 20.55 -9.61
CA ARG A 235 -2.56 20.60 -10.77
C ARG A 235 -3.67 21.61 -10.56
N LEU A 236 -4.00 22.32 -11.60
CA LEU A 236 -5.21 23.11 -11.65
C LEU A 236 -6.29 22.33 -12.40
N VAL A 237 -7.46 22.28 -11.80
CA VAL A 237 -8.65 21.69 -12.36
C VAL A 237 -9.64 22.81 -12.62
N VAL A 238 -10.09 22.95 -13.87
CA VAL A 238 -11.07 23.94 -14.30
C VAL A 238 -12.27 23.21 -14.84
N GLU A 239 -13.45 23.40 -14.24
CA GLU A 239 -14.72 22.90 -14.74
C GLU A 239 -15.44 24.03 -15.47
N VAL A 240 -15.75 23.84 -16.75
CA VAL A 240 -16.51 24.81 -17.54
C VAL A 240 -18.00 24.50 -17.53
N GLU A 241 -18.84 25.53 -17.66
CA GLU A 241 -20.31 25.33 -17.74
C GLU A 241 -20.72 24.67 -19.07
N ASP A 242 -20.11 25.07 -20.18
CA ASP A 242 -20.43 24.59 -21.54
C ASP A 242 -19.28 23.74 -22.09
N ALA A 243 -19.53 22.45 -22.33
CA ALA A 243 -18.59 21.53 -22.95
C ALA A 243 -17.99 22.03 -24.27
N SER A 244 -18.76 22.81 -25.05
CA SER A 244 -18.31 23.37 -26.32
C SER A 244 -17.13 24.32 -26.16
N THR A 245 -16.88 24.85 -24.96
CA THR A 245 -15.78 25.77 -24.64
C THR A 245 -14.51 25.03 -24.19
N LEU A 246 -14.53 23.71 -23.95
CA LEU A 246 -13.39 22.92 -23.48
C LEU A 246 -12.12 23.07 -24.34
N PRO A 247 -12.19 22.98 -25.70
CA PRO A 247 -10.99 23.13 -26.52
C PRO A 247 -10.39 24.53 -26.41
N ALA A 248 -11.24 25.57 -26.34
CA ALA A 248 -10.80 26.96 -26.17
C ALA A 248 -10.20 27.20 -24.79
N ALA A 249 -10.81 26.62 -23.75
CA ALA A 249 -10.29 26.66 -22.39
C ALA A 249 -8.92 25.98 -22.30
N ALA A 250 -8.76 24.76 -22.82
CA ALA A 250 -7.51 24.04 -22.82
C ALA A 250 -6.38 24.82 -23.52
N SER A 251 -6.67 25.34 -24.72
CA SER A 251 -5.68 26.15 -25.45
C SER A 251 -5.29 27.45 -24.71
N LEU A 252 -6.27 28.12 -24.07
CA LEU A 252 -6.00 29.29 -23.24
C LEU A 252 -5.12 28.97 -22.04
N LEU A 253 -5.34 27.79 -21.41
CA LEU A 253 -4.69 27.37 -20.18
C LEU A 253 -3.28 26.84 -20.41
N GLU A 254 -2.90 26.44 -21.63
CA GLU A 254 -1.53 26.00 -21.99
C GLU A 254 -0.45 26.98 -21.51
N ARG A 255 -0.71 28.30 -21.54
CA ARG A 255 0.26 29.32 -21.10
C ARG A 255 0.56 29.33 -19.60
N PHE A 256 -0.29 28.65 -18.81
CA PHE A 256 -0.12 28.52 -17.36
C PHE A 256 0.37 27.12 -16.95
N ALA A 257 0.51 26.24 -17.92
CA ALA A 257 0.81 24.84 -17.73
C ALA A 257 2.29 24.52 -17.97
N THR A 258 2.82 23.52 -17.26
CA THR A 258 4.14 22.92 -17.52
C THR A 258 4.09 21.79 -18.55
N ALA A 259 2.89 21.23 -18.80
CA ALA A 259 2.61 20.20 -19.80
C ALA A 259 1.24 20.43 -20.43
N THR A 260 0.96 19.76 -21.54
CA THR A 260 -0.30 19.87 -22.27
C THR A 260 -1.50 19.58 -21.36
N PRO A 261 -2.52 20.47 -21.30
CA PRO A 261 -3.75 20.24 -20.55
C PRO A 261 -4.49 18.99 -21.03
N SER A 262 -4.96 18.19 -20.09
CA SER A 262 -5.87 17.07 -20.37
C SER A 262 -7.33 17.51 -20.32
N ILE A 263 -8.16 17.00 -21.22
CA ILE A 263 -9.60 17.29 -21.31
C ILE A 263 -10.37 16.05 -20.92
N ASP A 264 -11.36 16.25 -20.05
CA ASP A 264 -12.39 15.26 -19.70
C ASP A 264 -13.75 15.81 -20.17
N ASP A 265 -14.23 15.25 -21.28
CA ASP A 265 -15.48 15.70 -21.91
C ASP A 265 -16.72 15.34 -21.08
N GLU A 266 -16.70 14.24 -20.32
CA GLU A 266 -17.84 13.81 -19.50
C GLU A 266 -18.05 14.72 -18.30
N LEU A 267 -16.94 15.16 -17.69
CA LEU A 267 -16.97 16.03 -16.52
C LEU A 267 -16.85 17.52 -16.87
N HIS A 268 -16.78 17.87 -18.16
CA HIS A 268 -16.53 19.25 -18.66
C HIS A 268 -15.32 19.90 -18.00
N ARG A 269 -14.21 19.17 -17.91
CA ARG A 269 -13.06 19.53 -17.09
C ARG A 269 -11.79 19.61 -17.91
N VAL A 270 -10.97 20.63 -17.60
CA VAL A 270 -9.58 20.75 -18.07
C VAL A 270 -8.66 20.62 -16.87
N THR A 271 -7.68 19.71 -16.92
CA THR A 271 -6.69 19.52 -15.87
C THR A 271 -5.29 19.71 -16.42
N PHE A 272 -4.43 20.44 -15.71
CA PHE A 272 -3.05 20.67 -16.12
C PHE A 272 -2.13 20.92 -14.92
N PRO A 273 -0.84 20.51 -15.00
CA PRO A 273 0.16 20.85 -14.00
C PRO A 273 0.49 22.33 -14.16
N MET A 274 0.40 23.08 -13.06
CA MET A 274 0.52 24.54 -13.05
C MET A 274 1.98 24.98 -12.88
N LEU A 275 2.40 26.03 -13.60
CA LEU A 275 3.68 26.70 -13.35
C LEU A 275 3.70 27.29 -11.92
N THR A 276 4.82 27.14 -11.21
CA THR A 276 4.97 27.51 -9.79
C THR A 276 4.66 28.98 -9.51
N GLU A 277 4.90 29.86 -10.47
CA GLU A 277 4.74 31.32 -10.33
C GLU A 277 3.30 31.81 -10.62
N VAL A 278 2.42 30.93 -11.12
CA VAL A 278 1.06 31.28 -11.52
C VAL A 278 0.15 31.34 -10.29
N ARG A 279 -0.63 32.38 -10.18
CA ARG A 279 -1.66 32.52 -9.15
C ARG A 279 -3.02 32.13 -9.72
N LEU A 280 -3.84 31.48 -8.93
CA LEU A 280 -5.20 31.09 -9.28
C LEU A 280 -6.03 32.25 -9.88
N VAL A 281 -5.85 33.45 -9.32
CA VAL A 281 -6.56 34.65 -9.77
C VAL A 281 -6.21 35.05 -11.21
N ASP A 282 -4.99 34.74 -11.66
CA ASP A 282 -4.55 35.09 -13.01
C ASP A 282 -5.20 34.15 -14.04
N VAL A 283 -5.42 32.90 -13.66
CA VAL A 283 -6.15 31.90 -14.45
C VAL A 283 -7.62 32.28 -14.57
N VAL A 284 -8.28 32.58 -13.44
CA VAL A 284 -9.69 32.98 -13.43
C VAL A 284 -9.93 34.22 -14.28
N ARG A 285 -9.06 35.24 -14.17
CA ARG A 285 -9.15 36.44 -15.02
C ARG A 285 -9.03 36.12 -16.50
N ALA A 286 -8.11 35.22 -16.85
CA ALA A 286 -7.92 34.86 -18.24
C ALA A 286 -9.12 34.17 -18.86
N LEU A 287 -9.80 33.33 -18.07
CA LEU A 287 -11.05 32.67 -18.47
C LEU A 287 -12.18 33.67 -18.61
N ASP A 288 -12.33 34.61 -17.68
CA ASP A 288 -13.33 35.69 -17.71
C ASP A 288 -13.12 36.63 -18.93
N ASP A 289 -11.88 37.07 -19.19
CA ASP A 289 -11.53 37.85 -20.36
C ASP A 289 -11.88 37.15 -21.69
N ALA A 290 -11.75 35.82 -21.71
CA ALA A 290 -12.10 34.98 -22.86
C ALA A 290 -13.60 34.65 -22.92
N ARG A 291 -14.39 35.10 -21.94
CA ARG A 291 -15.85 34.81 -21.80
C ARG A 291 -16.13 33.29 -21.70
N ILE A 292 -15.26 32.56 -21.04
CA ILE A 292 -15.45 31.17 -20.73
C ILE A 292 -16.05 31.08 -19.32
N GLU A 293 -17.31 30.68 -19.24
CA GLU A 293 -18.00 30.52 -17.95
C GLU A 293 -17.48 29.27 -17.25
N VAL A 294 -17.00 29.46 -16.01
CA VAL A 294 -16.46 28.37 -15.20
C VAL A 294 -17.40 28.05 -14.05
N ARG A 295 -17.57 26.76 -13.81
CA ARG A 295 -18.33 26.23 -12.66
C ARG A 295 -17.46 26.16 -11.43
N ASP A 296 -16.22 25.66 -11.58
CA ASP A 296 -15.25 25.52 -10.50
C ASP A 296 -13.83 25.69 -11.00
N VAL A 297 -12.96 26.21 -10.14
CA VAL A 297 -11.51 26.29 -10.35
C VAL A 297 -10.82 25.88 -9.06
N ALA A 298 -10.24 24.71 -9.04
CA ALA A 298 -9.62 24.14 -7.86
C ALA A 298 -8.13 23.83 -8.10
N ARG A 299 -7.29 24.23 -7.15
CA ARG A 299 -5.91 23.75 -7.07
C ARG A 299 -5.94 22.40 -6.36
N ARG A 300 -5.39 21.38 -6.98
CA ARG A 300 -5.22 20.06 -6.40
C ARG A 300 -3.75 19.74 -6.27
N GLU A 301 -3.35 19.29 -5.09
CA GLU A 301 -2.01 18.75 -4.89
C GLU A 301 -1.83 17.51 -5.77
N ALA A 302 -0.60 17.27 -6.21
CA ALA A 302 -0.26 16.05 -6.92
C ALA A 302 -0.59 14.83 -6.04
N THR A 303 -1.20 13.83 -6.63
CA THR A 303 -1.55 12.58 -5.96
C THR A 303 -0.53 11.49 -6.29
N LEU A 304 -0.46 10.44 -5.48
CA LEU A 304 0.34 9.27 -5.84
C LEU A 304 -0.21 8.56 -7.10
N ASP A 305 -1.51 8.74 -7.45
CA ASP A 305 -2.05 8.27 -8.74
C ASP A 305 -1.35 8.93 -9.91
N ASP A 306 -1.09 10.24 -9.80
CA ASP A 306 -0.34 10.99 -10.83
C ASP A 306 1.10 10.50 -10.94
N VAL A 307 1.72 10.15 -9.80
CA VAL A 307 3.05 9.55 -9.72
C VAL A 307 3.06 8.22 -10.48
N PHE A 308 2.13 7.35 -10.14
CA PHE A 308 2.06 6.01 -10.70
C PHE A 308 1.83 6.04 -12.23
N LEU A 309 0.85 6.81 -12.70
CA LEU A 309 0.57 6.96 -14.12
C LEU A 309 1.78 7.49 -14.90
N THR A 310 2.45 8.51 -14.40
CA THR A 310 3.62 9.08 -15.08
C THR A 310 4.79 8.09 -15.19
N LEU A 311 4.97 7.23 -14.17
CA LEU A 311 6.05 6.25 -14.15
C LEU A 311 5.76 4.99 -14.96
N THR A 312 4.47 4.61 -15.11
CA THR A 312 4.07 3.40 -15.83
C THR A 312 3.71 3.66 -17.29
N ASP A 313 3.23 4.85 -17.67
CA ASP A 313 2.90 5.21 -19.05
C ASP A 313 4.15 5.50 -19.91
N GLY A 314 5.31 5.75 -19.29
CA GLY A 314 6.58 6.01 -19.99
C GLY A 314 7.14 4.80 -20.75
N ASP A 315 6.71 3.57 -20.46
CA ASP A 315 7.20 2.32 -21.06
C ASP A 315 6.21 1.67 -22.07
N ALA A 316 5.05 2.28 -22.32
CA ALA A 316 4.03 1.70 -23.21
C ALA A 316 4.42 1.69 -24.70
N ASP A 317 5.55 2.30 -25.11
CA ASP A 317 5.98 2.38 -26.51
C ASP A 317 7.07 1.36 -26.90
N SER A 318 7.42 0.43 -26.01
CA SER A 318 8.41 -0.62 -26.34
C SER A 318 8.03 -1.99 -25.74
N ASP A 319 7.06 -2.69 -26.25
CA ASP A 319 7.08 -4.14 -26.49
C ASP A 319 5.68 -4.68 -26.88
N VAL A 320 5.37 -4.69 -28.15
CA VAL A 320 4.34 -5.58 -28.71
C VAL A 320 4.87 -7.00 -28.56
N ARG A 321 4.47 -7.71 -27.50
CA ARG A 321 4.70 -9.16 -27.36
C ARG A 321 3.52 -9.94 -27.94
N PRO A 322 3.77 -10.98 -28.77
CA PRO A 322 2.70 -11.85 -29.21
C PRO A 322 2.15 -12.67 -28.05
N GLU A 323 0.83 -12.78 -27.97
CA GLU A 323 0.14 -13.68 -27.03
C GLU A 323 0.65 -15.12 -27.21
N PRO A 324 0.88 -15.88 -26.11
CA PRO A 324 1.13 -17.30 -26.23
C PRO A 324 -0.16 -18.01 -26.62
N GLU A 325 -0.17 -18.61 -27.82
CA GLU A 325 -1.23 -19.52 -28.28
C GLU A 325 -1.49 -20.60 -27.23
N ALA A 326 -2.75 -20.68 -26.79
CA ALA A 326 -3.24 -21.75 -25.95
C ALA A 326 -3.13 -23.09 -26.69
N SER A 327 -2.11 -23.87 -26.38
CA SER A 327 -2.01 -25.28 -26.80
C SER A 327 -2.91 -26.11 -25.91
N LEU A 328 -4.04 -26.51 -26.47
CA LEU A 328 -4.86 -27.64 -26.02
C LEU A 328 -4.09 -28.94 -26.27
N ALA A 329 -3.72 -29.65 -25.20
CA ALA A 329 -3.57 -31.11 -25.16
C ALA A 329 -3.61 -31.57 -23.70
#